data_55bf6764811c56137d24d39097d342a1
#
_entry.id   55bf6764811c56137d24d39097d342a1
#
_cell.length_a   1.000
_cell.length_b   1.000
_cell.length_c   1.000
_cell.angle_alpha   90.00
_cell.angle_beta   90.00
_cell.angle_gamma   90.00
#
_symmetry.space_group_name_H-M   'P 1'
#
loop_
_entity.id
_entity.type
_entity.pdbx_description
1 polymer ?
#
loop_
_entity_poly.entity_id
_entity_poly.type
_entity_poly.pdbx_seq_one_letter_code
_entity_poly.pdbx_strand_id
1 'polypeptide(L)'
;MLLQLRMRELSIDLFSISFLSTITSAIGSLATPFWGALSDESKSRKKILLIAISVALVVLPGYTIAKRAAHFFFVAAIFTFFSSAFDPISIAIFVESSKLNSNAVVSIVNAVNSLGMGMGRIVISPLLNLLSVVHVMLILFFVALTMLYFVQRTAVVPHHRYEIQRTNLQRVFSAITSKSVLKKKNLWAMYLGSFLRQLGIGGTFALIAVYLVEEVGMKKSATILLASANSLMQVPSHFLAAWMMRKVPSKYVAAFGMLTSGLGALLFVPADSTLTVLLAYAVSGFGFGTFINGATGFVIENVPVNRRAEFLGLLTSVRSFGSLFGPLLAGWLATFSFTLVFVTMGSIMIFGSIVTWVYCQR
;
A
#
# COMPACT_ATOMS: atom_id res chain seq x y z
N MET A 1 11.12 -4.57 -1.70
CA MET A 1 12.49 -4.62 -1.15
C MET A 1 13.33 -5.75 -1.75
N LEU A 2 12.99 -7.05 -1.62
CA LEU A 2 13.77 -8.13 -2.23
C LEU A 2 13.97 -7.93 -3.75
N LEU A 3 12.92 -7.55 -4.48
CA LEU A 3 13.02 -7.26 -5.92
C LEU A 3 13.96 -6.09 -6.21
N GLN A 4 13.92 -5.02 -5.42
CA GLN A 4 14.82 -3.87 -5.57
C GLN A 4 16.29 -4.31 -5.41
N LEU A 5 16.58 -5.09 -4.35
CA LEU A 5 17.91 -5.63 -4.11
C LEU A 5 18.35 -6.58 -5.24
N ARG A 6 17.45 -7.45 -5.72
CA ARG A 6 17.76 -8.35 -6.84
C ARG A 6 18.03 -7.62 -8.13
N MET A 7 17.23 -6.61 -8.47
CA MET A 7 17.46 -5.78 -9.67
C MET A 7 18.81 -5.06 -9.57
N ARG A 8 19.18 -4.58 -8.38
CA ARG A 8 20.44 -3.90 -8.16
C ARG A 8 21.64 -4.83 -8.23
N GLU A 9 21.54 -6.08 -7.74
CA GLU A 9 22.56 -7.13 -7.96
C GLU A 9 22.83 -7.40 -9.43
N LEU A 10 21.85 -7.17 -10.30
CA LEU A 10 21.95 -7.29 -11.75
C LEU A 10 22.40 -5.99 -12.44
N SER A 11 22.88 -5.01 -11.67
CA SER A 11 23.31 -3.69 -12.14
C SER A 11 22.23 -2.92 -12.92
N ILE A 12 20.95 -3.17 -12.61
CA ILE A 12 19.82 -2.42 -13.18
C ILE A 12 19.81 -1.02 -12.54
N ASP A 13 19.59 -0.01 -13.35
CA ASP A 13 19.58 1.40 -12.93
C ASP A 13 18.46 1.75 -11.95
N LEU A 14 18.66 2.84 -11.19
CA LEU A 14 17.73 3.29 -10.14
C LEU A 14 16.37 3.69 -10.69
N PHE A 15 16.34 4.29 -11.89
CA PHE A 15 15.08 4.67 -12.52
C PHE A 15 14.25 3.44 -12.86
N SER A 16 14.85 2.42 -13.48
CA SER A 16 14.18 1.14 -13.78
C SER A 16 13.67 0.43 -12.52
N ILE A 17 14.45 0.44 -11.43
CA ILE A 17 14.02 -0.12 -10.13
C ILE A 17 12.81 0.61 -9.59
N SER A 18 12.80 1.93 -9.65
CA SER A 18 11.69 2.76 -9.22
C SER A 18 10.48 2.61 -10.14
N PHE A 19 10.70 2.53 -11.46
CA PHE A 19 9.66 2.34 -12.47
C PHE A 19 8.90 1.02 -12.29
N LEU A 20 9.53 -0.03 -11.78
CA LEU A 20 8.85 -1.26 -11.37
C LEU A 20 7.69 -0.99 -10.39
N SER A 21 7.91 -0.10 -9.41
CA SER A 21 6.87 0.29 -8.45
C SER A 21 5.73 1.06 -9.13
N THR A 22 6.03 1.87 -10.13
CA THR A 22 5.03 2.56 -10.96
C THR A 22 4.16 1.55 -11.72
N ILE A 23 4.78 0.57 -12.39
CA ILE A 23 4.06 -0.48 -13.14
C ILE A 23 3.11 -1.24 -12.19
N THR A 24 3.61 -1.68 -11.03
CA THR A 24 2.79 -2.41 -10.07
C THR A 24 1.64 -1.57 -9.53
N SER A 25 1.87 -0.28 -9.26
CA SER A 25 0.82 0.65 -8.81
C SER A 25 -0.24 0.90 -9.90
N ALA A 26 0.18 1.10 -11.14
CA ALA A 26 -0.73 1.31 -12.26
C ALA A 26 -1.62 0.09 -12.49
N ILE A 27 -1.02 -1.09 -12.58
CA ILE A 27 -1.75 -2.35 -12.81
C ILE A 27 -2.65 -2.66 -11.63
N GLY A 28 -2.16 -2.55 -10.40
CA GLY A 28 -2.95 -2.81 -9.20
C GLY A 28 -4.18 -1.91 -9.08
N SER A 29 -4.05 -0.62 -9.44
CA SER A 29 -5.17 0.33 -9.41
C SER A 29 -6.30 -0.01 -10.38
N LEU A 30 -5.99 -0.62 -11.51
CA LEU A 30 -6.96 -1.09 -12.51
C LEU A 30 -7.47 -2.51 -12.23
N ALA A 31 -6.57 -3.40 -11.81
CA ALA A 31 -6.89 -4.80 -11.60
C ALA A 31 -7.75 -5.03 -10.34
N THR A 32 -7.53 -4.29 -9.27
CA THR A 32 -8.30 -4.46 -8.01
C THR A 32 -9.82 -4.29 -8.21
N PRO A 33 -10.33 -3.20 -8.83
CA PRO A 33 -11.76 -3.07 -9.10
C PRO A 33 -12.27 -4.08 -10.13
N PHE A 34 -11.44 -4.46 -11.12
CA PHE A 34 -11.79 -5.50 -12.10
C PHE A 34 -12.06 -6.83 -11.41
N TRP A 35 -11.16 -7.30 -10.54
CA TRP A 35 -11.34 -8.55 -9.80
C TRP A 35 -12.50 -8.49 -8.80
N GLY A 36 -12.71 -7.34 -8.17
CA GLY A 36 -13.89 -7.10 -7.32
C GLY A 36 -15.18 -7.32 -8.10
N ALA A 37 -15.35 -6.63 -9.22
CA ALA A 37 -16.53 -6.76 -10.08
C ALA A 37 -16.71 -8.20 -10.62
N LEU A 38 -15.64 -8.82 -11.11
CA LEU A 38 -15.67 -10.19 -11.61
C LEU A 38 -16.09 -11.18 -10.51
N SER A 39 -15.64 -10.97 -9.26
CA SER A 39 -16.02 -11.83 -8.15
C SER A 39 -17.48 -11.64 -7.74
N ASP A 40 -18.02 -10.42 -7.86
CA ASP A 40 -19.42 -10.10 -7.56
C ASP A 40 -20.38 -10.72 -8.57
N GLU A 41 -19.99 -10.79 -9.85
CA GLU A 41 -20.76 -11.43 -10.91
C GLU A 41 -20.68 -12.97 -10.88
N SER A 42 -19.69 -13.51 -10.18
CA SER A 42 -19.43 -14.96 -10.17
C SER A 42 -20.30 -15.70 -9.18
N LYS A 43 -20.68 -16.94 -9.54
CA LYS A 43 -21.38 -17.86 -8.64
C LYS A 43 -20.51 -18.33 -7.47
N SER A 44 -19.18 -18.14 -7.52
CA SER A 44 -18.23 -18.59 -6.49
C SER A 44 -17.01 -17.69 -6.42
N ARG A 45 -17.01 -16.74 -5.47
CA ARG A 45 -15.85 -15.88 -5.14
C ARG A 45 -14.58 -16.71 -4.88
N LYS A 46 -14.73 -17.84 -4.17
CA LYS A 46 -13.64 -18.76 -3.86
C LYS A 46 -12.94 -19.30 -5.11
N LYS A 47 -13.69 -19.70 -6.15
CA LYS A 47 -13.10 -20.22 -7.39
C LYS A 47 -12.26 -19.15 -8.09
N ILE A 48 -12.77 -17.91 -8.18
CA ILE A 48 -12.01 -16.80 -8.77
C ILE A 48 -10.76 -16.51 -7.97
N LEU A 49 -10.86 -16.45 -6.65
CA LEU A 49 -9.69 -16.25 -5.77
C LEU A 49 -8.64 -17.34 -5.98
N LEU A 50 -9.05 -18.62 -6.03
CA LEU A 50 -8.13 -19.74 -6.25
C LEU A 50 -7.44 -19.65 -7.62
N ILE A 51 -8.19 -19.34 -8.69
CA ILE A 51 -7.62 -19.16 -10.04
C ILE A 51 -6.58 -18.02 -10.00
N ALA A 52 -6.94 -16.87 -9.46
CA ALA A 52 -6.05 -15.72 -9.41
C ALA A 52 -4.77 -16.00 -8.61
N ILE A 53 -4.88 -16.60 -7.43
CA ILE A 53 -3.73 -17.00 -6.62
C ILE A 53 -2.88 -18.04 -7.37
N SER A 54 -3.48 -19.04 -8.00
CA SER A 54 -2.73 -20.08 -8.72
C SER A 54 -1.90 -19.49 -9.84
N VAL A 55 -2.46 -18.56 -10.64
CA VAL A 55 -1.70 -17.90 -11.72
C VAL A 55 -0.59 -17.00 -11.15
N ALA A 56 -0.89 -16.23 -10.10
CA ALA A 56 0.12 -15.41 -9.44
C ALA A 56 1.29 -16.25 -8.93
N LEU A 57 1.02 -17.42 -8.33
CA LEU A 57 2.04 -18.34 -7.84
C LEU A 57 2.87 -18.96 -8.98
N VAL A 58 2.26 -19.33 -10.10
CA VAL A 58 3.01 -19.85 -11.27
C VAL A 58 3.95 -18.80 -11.85
N VAL A 59 3.59 -17.54 -11.78
CA VAL A 59 4.41 -16.42 -12.32
C VAL A 59 5.54 -16.02 -11.35
N LEU A 60 5.37 -16.24 -10.04
CA LEU A 60 6.31 -15.78 -9.00
C LEU A 60 7.76 -16.25 -9.22
N PRO A 61 8.06 -17.52 -9.62
CA PRO A 61 9.41 -17.96 -9.94
C PRO A 61 10.06 -17.20 -11.09
N GLY A 62 9.27 -16.56 -11.96
CA GLY A 62 9.77 -15.72 -13.05
C GLY A 62 10.74 -14.63 -12.58
N TYR A 63 10.57 -14.13 -11.35
CA TYR A 63 11.51 -13.15 -10.77
C TYR A 63 12.89 -13.72 -10.50
N THR A 64 13.04 -15.03 -10.27
CA THR A 64 14.32 -15.66 -9.97
C THR A 64 15.18 -15.84 -11.25
N ILE A 65 14.52 -16.04 -12.38
CA ILE A 65 15.17 -16.20 -13.69
C ILE A 65 15.32 -14.89 -14.47
N ALA A 66 14.68 -13.81 -14.00
CA ALA A 66 14.76 -12.49 -14.63
C ALA A 66 16.20 -11.94 -14.58
N LYS A 67 16.71 -11.46 -15.74
CA LYS A 67 18.09 -10.92 -15.88
C LYS A 67 18.14 -9.47 -16.35
N ARG A 68 17.05 -8.94 -16.93
CA ARG A 68 16.94 -7.58 -17.47
C ARG A 68 15.73 -6.89 -16.89
N ALA A 69 15.72 -5.56 -16.84
CA ALA A 69 14.59 -4.77 -16.34
C ALA A 69 13.25 -5.16 -17.00
N ALA A 70 13.23 -5.36 -18.32
CA ALA A 70 12.03 -5.77 -19.04
C ALA A 70 11.43 -7.09 -18.55
N HIS A 71 12.27 -8.07 -18.15
CA HIS A 71 11.78 -9.33 -17.59
C HIS A 71 11.08 -9.10 -16.24
N PHE A 72 11.65 -8.24 -15.37
CA PHE A 72 11.03 -7.86 -14.11
C PHE A 72 9.70 -7.14 -14.33
N PHE A 73 9.65 -6.23 -15.31
CA PHE A 73 8.42 -5.50 -15.64
C PHE A 73 7.31 -6.42 -16.10
N PHE A 74 7.62 -7.36 -16.99
CA PHE A 74 6.67 -8.32 -17.52
C PHE A 74 6.13 -9.26 -16.42
N VAL A 75 7.04 -9.84 -15.62
CA VAL A 75 6.67 -10.71 -14.48
C VAL A 75 5.83 -9.92 -13.46
N ALA A 76 6.25 -8.69 -13.12
CA ALA A 76 5.54 -7.83 -12.19
C ALA A 76 4.15 -7.45 -12.69
N ALA A 77 4.00 -7.19 -13.99
CA ALA A 77 2.73 -6.86 -14.59
C ALA A 77 1.71 -8.01 -14.40
N ILE A 78 2.10 -9.22 -14.78
CA ILE A 78 1.24 -10.40 -14.66
C ILE A 78 0.99 -10.73 -13.19
N PHE A 79 2.04 -10.78 -12.38
CA PHE A 79 1.92 -11.08 -10.95
C PHE A 79 0.99 -10.09 -10.24
N THR A 80 1.17 -8.79 -10.47
CA THR A 80 0.35 -7.75 -9.84
C THR A 80 -1.09 -7.82 -10.29
N PHE A 81 -1.34 -8.05 -11.59
CA PHE A 81 -2.69 -8.17 -12.10
C PHE A 81 -3.47 -9.27 -11.36
N PHE A 82 -2.91 -10.47 -11.24
CA PHE A 82 -3.56 -11.59 -10.58
C PHE A 82 -3.56 -11.48 -9.05
N SER A 83 -2.47 -11.03 -8.42
CA SER A 83 -2.41 -10.87 -6.96
C SER A 83 -3.34 -9.76 -6.44
N SER A 84 -3.69 -8.78 -7.26
CA SER A 84 -4.66 -7.73 -6.92
C SER A 84 -6.09 -8.25 -6.66
N ALA A 85 -6.37 -9.51 -7.00
CA ALA A 85 -7.62 -10.18 -6.67
C ALA A 85 -7.74 -10.51 -5.17
N PHE A 86 -6.61 -10.67 -4.48
CA PHE A 86 -6.57 -11.21 -3.12
C PHE A 86 -7.35 -10.34 -2.13
N ASP A 87 -7.01 -9.05 -2.01
CA ASP A 87 -7.62 -8.17 -1.01
C ASP A 87 -9.13 -7.99 -1.18
N PRO A 88 -9.66 -7.56 -2.34
CA PRO A 88 -11.08 -7.29 -2.48
C PRO A 88 -11.93 -8.56 -2.30
N ILE A 89 -11.48 -9.70 -2.83
CA ILE A 89 -12.25 -10.95 -2.75
C ILE A 89 -12.18 -11.55 -1.33
N SER A 90 -11.01 -11.52 -0.68
CA SER A 90 -10.87 -12.01 0.69
C SER A 90 -11.69 -11.19 1.67
N ILE A 91 -11.63 -9.85 1.57
CA ILE A 91 -12.44 -8.97 2.41
C ILE A 91 -13.93 -9.27 2.22
N ALA A 92 -14.40 -9.42 0.97
CA ALA A 92 -15.79 -9.74 0.69
C ALA A 92 -16.20 -11.09 1.32
N ILE A 93 -15.37 -12.15 1.16
CA ILE A 93 -15.62 -13.45 1.78
C ILE A 93 -15.69 -13.34 3.31
N PHE A 94 -14.77 -12.60 3.94
CA PHE A 94 -14.76 -12.44 5.40
C PHE A 94 -15.94 -11.62 5.91
N VAL A 95 -16.35 -10.56 5.21
CA VAL A 95 -17.53 -9.77 5.56
C VAL A 95 -18.80 -10.62 5.47
N GLU A 96 -18.95 -11.43 4.42
CA GLU A 96 -20.12 -12.29 4.22
C GLU A 96 -20.18 -13.46 5.20
N SER A 97 -19.05 -14.00 5.65
CA SER A 97 -18.98 -15.13 6.58
C SER A 97 -18.95 -14.74 8.05
N SER A 98 -18.70 -13.45 8.37
CA SER A 98 -18.57 -12.96 9.74
C SER A 98 -19.90 -12.46 10.30
N LYS A 99 -20.10 -12.64 11.62
CA LYS A 99 -21.17 -11.99 12.40
C LYS A 99 -20.81 -10.56 12.83
N LEU A 100 -19.57 -10.14 12.60
CA LEU A 100 -19.10 -8.78 12.93
C LEU A 100 -19.58 -7.78 11.89
N ASN A 101 -19.65 -6.49 12.28
CA ASN A 101 -19.92 -5.45 11.31
C ASN A 101 -18.75 -5.31 10.29
N SER A 102 -19.07 -4.87 9.08
CA SER A 102 -18.11 -4.77 7.97
C SER A 102 -16.86 -3.94 8.31
N ASN A 103 -17.01 -2.86 9.08
CA ASN A 103 -15.89 -2.00 9.48
C ASN A 103 -14.92 -2.73 10.42
N ALA A 104 -15.45 -3.52 11.36
CA ALA A 104 -14.61 -4.35 12.23
C ALA A 104 -13.84 -5.41 11.46
N VAL A 105 -14.50 -6.08 10.50
CA VAL A 105 -13.85 -7.07 9.62
C VAL A 105 -12.71 -6.44 8.82
N VAL A 106 -12.95 -5.32 8.16
CA VAL A 106 -11.92 -4.61 7.39
C VAL A 106 -10.74 -4.19 8.28
N SER A 107 -11.01 -3.71 9.49
CA SER A 107 -9.97 -3.32 10.44
C SER A 107 -9.11 -4.51 10.88
N ILE A 108 -9.74 -5.66 11.14
CA ILE A 108 -9.03 -6.89 11.50
C ILE A 108 -8.17 -7.37 10.32
N VAL A 109 -8.71 -7.39 9.11
CA VAL A 109 -7.97 -7.81 7.91
C VAL A 109 -6.76 -6.91 7.69
N ASN A 110 -6.91 -5.60 7.81
CA ASN A 110 -5.79 -4.65 7.69
C ASN A 110 -4.73 -4.84 8.78
N ALA A 111 -5.14 -5.09 10.03
CA ALA A 111 -4.22 -5.37 11.12
C ALA A 111 -3.45 -6.68 10.89
N VAL A 112 -4.13 -7.75 10.48
CA VAL A 112 -3.51 -9.05 10.16
C VAL A 112 -2.54 -8.91 8.98
N ASN A 113 -2.91 -8.14 7.93
CA ASN A 113 -2.04 -7.87 6.79
C ASN A 113 -0.76 -7.12 7.22
N SER A 114 -0.89 -6.08 8.05
CA SER A 114 0.27 -5.34 8.58
C SER A 114 1.16 -6.20 9.47
N LEU A 115 0.57 -7.04 10.32
CA LEU A 115 1.29 -8.03 11.14
C LEU A 115 2.02 -9.05 10.25
N GLY A 116 1.34 -9.60 9.24
CA GLY A 116 1.92 -10.56 8.30
C GLY A 116 3.11 -9.97 7.55
N MET A 117 3.00 -8.72 7.08
CA MET A 117 4.12 -8.02 6.44
C MET A 117 5.30 -7.79 7.40
N GLY A 118 5.03 -7.43 8.65
CA GLY A 118 6.07 -7.21 9.66
C GLY A 118 6.77 -8.52 10.04
N MET A 119 6.00 -9.54 10.40
CA MET A 119 6.52 -10.86 10.78
C MET A 119 7.25 -11.55 9.62
N GLY A 120 6.72 -11.44 8.40
CA GLY A 120 7.38 -11.98 7.22
C GLY A 120 8.79 -11.40 7.01
N ARG A 121 8.97 -10.10 7.24
CA ARG A 121 10.29 -9.45 7.16
C ARG A 121 11.24 -9.93 8.27
N ILE A 122 10.74 -10.11 9.49
CA ILE A 122 11.52 -10.65 10.61
C ILE A 122 12.02 -12.07 10.30
N VAL A 123 11.16 -12.93 9.74
CA VAL A 123 11.52 -14.31 9.37
C VAL A 123 12.49 -14.36 8.19
N ILE A 124 12.30 -13.51 7.18
CA ILE A 124 13.15 -13.49 5.98
C ILE A 124 14.54 -12.92 6.26
N SER A 125 14.64 -11.96 7.17
CA SER A 125 15.89 -11.26 7.46
C SER A 125 17.08 -12.20 7.75
N PRO A 126 17.02 -13.15 8.69
CA PRO A 126 18.15 -14.05 8.97
C PRO A 126 18.50 -14.94 7.79
N LEU A 127 17.53 -15.31 6.95
CA LEU A 127 17.81 -16.13 5.76
C LEU A 127 18.73 -15.43 4.76
N LEU A 128 18.70 -14.11 4.69
CA LEU A 128 19.57 -13.32 3.82
C LEU A 128 21.05 -13.27 4.27
N ASN A 129 21.36 -13.72 5.48
CA ASN A 129 22.73 -13.90 5.93
C ASN A 129 23.33 -15.23 5.43
N LEU A 130 22.49 -16.23 5.16
CA LEU A 130 22.88 -17.58 4.81
C LEU A 130 22.66 -17.87 3.33
N LEU A 131 21.69 -17.21 2.70
CA LEU A 131 21.18 -17.51 1.37
C LEU A 131 21.18 -16.27 0.48
N SER A 132 21.36 -16.46 -0.82
CA SER A 132 21.18 -15.38 -1.79
C SER A 132 19.71 -14.92 -1.87
N VAL A 133 19.48 -13.71 -2.38
CA VAL A 133 18.12 -13.17 -2.59
C VAL A 133 17.26 -14.13 -3.42
N VAL A 134 17.85 -14.80 -4.42
CA VAL A 134 17.15 -15.78 -5.28
C VAL A 134 16.65 -16.98 -4.48
N HIS A 135 17.49 -17.56 -3.61
CA HIS A 135 17.07 -18.69 -2.77
C HIS A 135 15.97 -18.31 -1.78
N VAL A 136 16.06 -17.10 -1.19
CA VAL A 136 14.99 -16.58 -0.33
C VAL A 136 13.68 -16.41 -1.10
N MET A 137 13.73 -15.94 -2.35
CA MET A 137 12.54 -15.82 -3.21
C MET A 137 11.93 -17.19 -3.51
N LEU A 138 12.76 -18.23 -3.74
CA LEU A 138 12.28 -19.60 -3.92
C LEU A 138 11.61 -20.17 -2.65
N ILE A 139 12.19 -19.93 -1.48
CA ILE A 139 11.56 -20.32 -0.20
C ILE A 139 10.19 -19.65 -0.07
N LEU A 140 10.10 -18.35 -0.34
CA LEU A 140 8.82 -17.64 -0.31
C LEU A 140 7.79 -18.20 -1.30
N PHE A 141 8.23 -18.67 -2.45
CA PHE A 141 7.36 -19.36 -3.40
C PHE A 141 6.78 -20.63 -2.78
N PHE A 142 7.58 -21.48 -2.15
CA PHE A 142 7.09 -22.70 -1.48
C PHE A 142 6.16 -22.37 -0.30
N VAL A 143 6.48 -21.36 0.48
CA VAL A 143 5.58 -20.86 1.56
C VAL A 143 4.27 -20.37 0.95
N ALA A 144 4.31 -19.63 -0.16
CA ALA A 144 3.10 -19.14 -0.81
C ALA A 144 2.22 -20.27 -1.40
N LEU A 145 2.82 -21.40 -1.79
CA LEU A 145 2.03 -22.59 -2.18
C LEU A 145 1.16 -23.12 -1.03
N THR A 146 1.60 -22.99 0.21
CA THR A 146 0.79 -23.40 1.37
C THR A 146 -0.46 -22.55 1.51
N MET A 147 -0.44 -21.27 1.10
CA MET A 147 -1.63 -20.41 1.09
C MET A 147 -2.74 -20.99 0.21
N LEU A 148 -2.40 -21.55 -0.95
CA LEU A 148 -3.37 -22.15 -1.86
C LEU A 148 -4.13 -23.27 -1.15
N TYR A 149 -3.39 -24.14 -0.44
CA TYR A 149 -3.99 -25.23 0.35
C TYR A 149 -4.93 -24.68 1.43
N PHE A 150 -4.51 -23.68 2.20
CA PHE A 150 -5.33 -23.08 3.24
C PHE A 150 -6.59 -22.42 2.68
N VAL A 151 -6.47 -21.62 1.61
CA VAL A 151 -7.63 -21.00 0.96
C VAL A 151 -8.60 -22.05 0.43
N GLN A 152 -8.09 -23.17 -0.10
CA GLN A 152 -8.93 -24.27 -0.57
C GLN A 152 -9.72 -24.92 0.57
N ARG A 153 -9.11 -25.07 1.75
CA ARG A 153 -9.71 -25.76 2.90
C ARG A 153 -10.61 -24.87 3.75
N THR A 154 -10.23 -23.60 3.96
CA THR A 154 -10.84 -22.74 4.98
C THR A 154 -11.86 -21.73 4.43
N ALA A 155 -11.79 -21.37 3.16
CA ALA A 155 -12.72 -20.40 2.60
C ALA A 155 -14.13 -21.01 2.48
N VAL A 156 -14.96 -20.77 3.49
CA VAL A 156 -16.39 -21.09 3.48
C VAL A 156 -17.12 -19.92 2.82
N VAL A 157 -17.80 -20.17 1.72
CA VAL A 157 -18.59 -19.15 1.02
C VAL A 157 -20.06 -19.36 1.35
N PRO A 158 -20.71 -18.42 2.07
CA PRO A 158 -22.15 -18.43 2.21
C PRO A 158 -22.82 -18.30 0.84
N HIS A 159 -23.85 -19.10 0.58
CA HIS A 159 -24.65 -19.01 -0.64
C HIS A 159 -25.68 -17.86 -0.52
N HIS A 160 -25.22 -16.61 -0.38
CA HIS A 160 -26.11 -15.47 -0.42
C HIS A 160 -26.01 -14.80 -1.81
N ARG A 161 -27.12 -14.88 -2.56
CA ARG A 161 -27.36 -14.06 -3.73
C ARG A 161 -27.65 -12.63 -3.24
N TYR A 162 -26.64 -11.76 -3.29
CA TYR A 162 -26.93 -10.34 -3.33
C TYR A 162 -27.43 -9.98 -4.73
N GLU A 163 -28.56 -9.27 -4.82
CA GLU A 163 -28.94 -8.59 -6.06
C GLU A 163 -27.83 -7.63 -6.43
N ILE A 164 -27.17 -7.91 -7.54
CA ILE A 164 -26.07 -7.13 -8.08
C ILE A 164 -26.66 -5.79 -8.53
N GLN A 165 -26.53 -4.77 -7.70
CA GLN A 165 -26.65 -3.40 -8.21
C GLN A 165 -25.42 -3.19 -9.11
N ARG A 166 -25.63 -3.29 -10.43
CA ARG A 166 -24.62 -2.98 -11.44
C ARG A 166 -23.96 -1.66 -11.06
N THR A 167 -22.69 -1.72 -10.71
CA THR A 167 -21.85 -0.57 -10.42
C THR A 167 -21.71 0.19 -11.74
N ASN A 168 -22.55 1.17 -11.96
CA ASN A 168 -22.53 1.96 -13.17
C ASN A 168 -21.22 2.75 -13.16
N LEU A 169 -20.29 2.47 -14.09
CA LEU A 169 -19.04 3.22 -14.26
C LEU A 169 -19.29 4.73 -14.28
N GLN A 170 -20.46 5.17 -14.78
CA GLN A 170 -20.92 6.55 -14.70
C GLN A 170 -20.97 7.10 -13.27
N ARG A 171 -21.21 6.27 -12.22
CA ARG A 171 -21.23 6.73 -10.82
C ARG A 171 -19.82 7.05 -10.31
N VAL A 172 -18.79 6.32 -10.74
CA VAL A 172 -17.38 6.60 -10.36
C VAL A 172 -16.97 7.98 -10.90
N PHE A 173 -17.35 8.29 -12.15
CA PHE A 173 -17.10 9.60 -12.74
C PHE A 173 -17.99 10.71 -12.13
N SER A 174 -19.15 10.36 -11.58
CA SER A 174 -20.04 11.34 -10.95
C SER A 174 -19.46 11.92 -9.66
N ALA A 175 -18.61 11.19 -8.93
CA ALA A 175 -17.91 11.72 -7.75
C ALA A 175 -16.96 12.87 -8.13
N ILE A 176 -16.19 12.69 -9.20
CA ILE A 176 -15.22 13.68 -9.70
C ILE A 176 -15.95 14.95 -10.17
N THR A 177 -17.12 14.80 -10.81
CA THR A 177 -17.91 15.92 -11.36
C THR A 177 -18.81 16.60 -10.31
N SER A 178 -18.97 16.03 -9.13
CA SER A 178 -19.85 16.56 -8.06
C SER A 178 -19.23 17.76 -7.35
N LYS A 179 -19.06 18.88 -8.06
CA LYS A 179 -18.45 20.12 -7.54
C LYS A 179 -19.08 20.59 -6.21
N SER A 180 -20.38 20.44 -6.04
CA SER A 180 -21.10 20.84 -4.83
C SER A 180 -20.67 20.05 -3.60
N VAL A 181 -20.51 18.73 -3.73
CA VAL A 181 -20.05 17.86 -2.64
C VAL A 181 -18.55 18.08 -2.37
N LEU A 182 -17.73 18.20 -3.41
CA LEU A 182 -16.28 18.44 -3.25
C LEU A 182 -15.98 19.78 -2.58
N LYS A 183 -16.83 20.82 -2.81
CA LYS A 183 -16.71 22.12 -2.13
C LYS A 183 -17.22 22.06 -0.68
N LYS A 184 -18.10 21.12 -0.35
CA LYS A 184 -18.62 20.98 1.01
C LYS A 184 -17.47 20.67 1.97
N LYS A 185 -17.30 21.51 3.00
CA LYS A 185 -16.20 21.38 3.97
C LYS A 185 -14.80 21.29 3.32
N ASN A 186 -14.65 21.76 2.07
CA ASN A 186 -13.42 21.69 1.28
C ASN A 186 -12.87 20.26 1.17
N LEU A 187 -13.71 19.30 0.84
CA LEU A 187 -13.34 17.88 0.69
C LEU A 187 -12.20 17.69 -0.33
N TRP A 188 -12.09 18.57 -1.34
CA TRP A 188 -10.99 18.57 -2.32
C TRP A 188 -9.61 18.65 -1.67
N ALA A 189 -9.49 19.40 -0.55
CA ALA A 189 -8.20 19.55 0.15
C ALA A 189 -7.75 18.23 0.80
N MET A 190 -8.71 17.43 1.31
CA MET A 190 -8.41 16.08 1.82
C MET A 190 -7.92 15.16 0.70
N TYR A 191 -8.53 15.23 -0.49
CA TYR A 191 -8.08 14.43 -1.64
C TYR A 191 -6.70 14.87 -2.14
N LEU A 192 -6.46 16.17 -2.26
CA LEU A 192 -5.15 16.68 -2.64
C LEU A 192 -4.08 16.29 -1.62
N GLY A 193 -4.34 16.48 -0.32
CA GLY A 193 -3.42 16.05 0.74
C GLY A 193 -3.14 14.55 0.69
N SER A 194 -4.18 13.74 0.45
CA SER A 194 -4.05 12.28 0.32
C SER A 194 -3.22 11.88 -0.91
N PHE A 195 -3.38 12.58 -2.04
CA PHE A 195 -2.57 12.40 -3.24
C PHE A 195 -1.10 12.70 -2.93
N LEU A 196 -0.82 13.89 -2.37
CA LEU A 196 0.54 14.35 -2.06
C LEU A 196 1.22 13.40 -1.06
N ARG A 197 0.49 12.99 -0.02
CA ARG A 197 1.00 12.01 0.94
C ARG A 197 1.35 10.69 0.27
N GLN A 198 0.50 10.19 -0.61
CA GLN A 198 0.72 8.89 -1.24
C GLN A 198 1.82 8.96 -2.30
N LEU A 199 1.95 10.10 -2.99
CA LEU A 199 3.07 10.40 -3.87
C LEU A 199 4.40 10.34 -3.10
N GLY A 200 4.48 11.04 -1.96
CA GLY A 200 5.67 11.07 -1.12
C GLY A 200 6.06 9.68 -0.59
N ILE A 201 5.10 8.92 -0.05
CA ILE A 201 5.35 7.55 0.43
C ILE A 201 5.76 6.60 -0.69
N GLY A 202 5.07 6.66 -1.83
CA GLY A 202 5.40 5.82 -3.00
C GLY A 202 6.84 6.07 -3.47
N GLY A 203 7.25 7.34 -3.54
CA GLY A 203 8.60 7.71 -3.90
C GLY A 203 9.64 7.30 -2.85
N THR A 204 9.39 7.57 -1.58
CA THR A 204 10.30 7.21 -0.47
C THR A 204 10.62 5.71 -0.47
N PHE A 205 9.59 4.85 -0.57
CA PHE A 205 9.77 3.41 -0.47
C PHE A 205 10.17 2.72 -1.78
N ALA A 206 10.13 3.41 -2.92
CA ALA A 206 10.52 2.84 -4.21
C ALA A 206 11.99 2.43 -4.27
N LEU A 207 12.88 3.17 -3.59
CA LEU A 207 14.33 2.98 -3.65
C LEU A 207 14.98 2.76 -2.28
N ILE A 208 14.20 2.73 -1.19
CA ILE A 208 14.72 2.69 0.18
C ILE A 208 15.68 1.52 0.44
N ALA A 209 15.42 0.34 -0.12
CA ALA A 209 16.29 -0.81 0.10
C ALA A 209 17.65 -0.66 -0.57
N VAL A 210 17.69 0.00 -1.73
CA VAL A 210 18.94 0.29 -2.44
C VAL A 210 19.73 1.34 -1.66
N TYR A 211 19.08 2.43 -1.25
CA TYR A 211 19.69 3.48 -0.43
C TYR A 211 20.36 2.92 0.83
N LEU A 212 19.64 2.09 1.61
CA LEU A 212 20.16 1.56 2.86
C LEU A 212 21.36 0.62 2.67
N VAL A 213 21.42 -0.09 1.54
CA VAL A 213 22.55 -0.98 1.25
C VAL A 213 23.72 -0.21 0.65
N GLU A 214 23.50 0.70 -0.29
CA GLU A 214 24.58 1.35 -1.06
C GLU A 214 25.13 2.61 -0.38
N GLU A 215 24.26 3.46 0.18
CA GLU A 215 24.69 4.72 0.78
C GLU A 215 24.95 4.58 2.29
N VAL A 216 24.05 3.87 3.01
CA VAL A 216 24.20 3.69 4.46
C VAL A 216 25.12 2.50 4.78
N GLY A 217 25.40 1.63 3.81
CA GLY A 217 26.29 0.46 4.01
C GLY A 217 25.68 -0.68 4.82
N MET A 218 24.34 -0.73 4.92
CA MET A 218 23.67 -1.75 5.72
C MET A 218 23.67 -3.12 5.04
N LYS A 219 23.77 -4.19 5.84
CA LYS A 219 23.55 -5.56 5.36
C LYS A 219 22.12 -5.71 4.85
N LYS A 220 21.92 -6.48 3.76
CA LYS A 220 20.58 -6.76 3.19
C LYS A 220 19.61 -7.31 4.24
N SER A 221 20.07 -8.17 5.15
CA SER A 221 19.28 -8.70 6.25
C SER A 221 18.80 -7.60 7.19
N ALA A 222 19.70 -6.72 7.65
CA ALA A 222 19.36 -5.59 8.52
C ALA A 222 18.34 -4.64 7.85
N THR A 223 18.54 -4.33 6.57
CA THR A 223 17.63 -3.51 5.77
C THR A 223 16.19 -4.08 5.76
N ILE A 224 16.04 -5.38 5.56
CA ILE A 224 14.74 -6.05 5.57
C ILE A 224 14.15 -6.11 6.98
N LEU A 225 14.98 -6.41 7.99
CA LEU A 225 14.55 -6.47 9.39
C LEU A 225 14.00 -5.12 9.87
N LEU A 226 14.75 -4.04 9.65
CA LEU A 226 14.35 -2.70 10.11
C LEU A 226 13.07 -2.21 9.43
N ALA A 227 12.83 -2.60 8.18
CA ALA A 227 11.58 -2.29 7.50
C ALA A 227 10.34 -2.96 8.14
N SER A 228 10.51 -3.99 9.00
CA SER A 228 9.41 -4.55 9.78
C SER A 228 8.81 -3.53 10.74
N ALA A 229 9.62 -2.62 11.28
CA ALA A 229 9.16 -1.57 12.19
C ALA A 229 8.08 -0.69 11.56
N ASN A 230 8.18 -0.38 10.26
CA ASN A 230 7.14 0.36 9.55
C ASN A 230 5.79 -0.38 9.60
N SER A 231 5.77 -1.67 9.30
CA SER A 231 4.52 -2.45 9.27
C SER A 231 3.97 -2.69 10.69
N LEU A 232 4.85 -2.96 11.66
CA LEU A 232 4.42 -3.22 13.04
C LEU A 232 3.87 -1.95 13.71
N MET A 233 4.46 -0.77 13.44
CA MET A 233 3.98 0.51 13.98
C MET A 233 2.64 0.96 13.37
N GLN A 234 2.23 0.41 12.25
CA GLN A 234 0.88 0.65 11.70
C GLN A 234 -0.22 0.13 12.65
N VAL A 235 0.02 -1.00 13.33
CA VAL A 235 -0.99 -1.61 14.20
C VAL A 235 -1.41 -0.67 15.34
N PRO A 236 -0.50 -0.23 16.25
CA PRO A 236 -0.86 0.69 17.32
C PRO A 236 -1.36 2.04 16.79
N SER A 237 -0.89 2.48 15.62
CA SER A 237 -1.33 3.75 15.04
C SER A 237 -2.81 3.74 14.62
N HIS A 238 -3.34 2.61 14.18
CA HIS A 238 -4.78 2.47 13.89
C HIS A 238 -5.63 2.65 15.16
N PHE A 239 -5.23 2.04 16.28
CA PHE A 239 -5.94 2.18 17.55
C PHE A 239 -5.85 3.60 18.09
N LEU A 240 -4.66 4.20 18.02
CA LEU A 240 -4.48 5.59 18.42
C LEU A 240 -5.32 6.54 17.59
N ALA A 241 -5.37 6.36 16.28
CA ALA A 241 -6.20 7.18 15.41
C ALA A 241 -7.68 7.09 15.79
N ALA A 242 -8.20 5.89 16.07
CA ALA A 242 -9.57 5.70 16.53
C ALA A 242 -9.84 6.40 17.86
N TRP A 243 -8.87 6.38 18.79
CA TRP A 243 -8.96 7.11 20.05
C TRP A 243 -8.91 8.63 19.84
N MET A 244 -8.01 9.13 19.00
CA MET A 244 -7.89 10.55 18.68
C MET A 244 -9.18 11.10 18.06
N MET A 245 -9.80 10.38 17.12
CA MET A 245 -11.05 10.81 16.45
C MET A 245 -12.24 10.94 17.39
N ARG A 246 -12.18 10.39 18.62
CA ARG A 246 -13.19 10.63 19.66
C ARG A 246 -13.05 12.01 20.32
N LYS A 247 -11.87 12.63 20.20
CA LYS A 247 -11.51 13.87 20.91
C LYS A 247 -11.30 15.06 19.98
N VAL A 248 -10.82 14.79 18.77
CA VAL A 248 -10.50 15.83 17.78
C VAL A 248 -11.11 15.48 16.42
N PRO A 249 -11.47 16.49 15.59
CA PRO A 249 -11.98 16.28 14.25
C PRO A 249 -11.02 15.42 13.40
N SER A 250 -11.60 14.54 12.60
CA SER A 250 -10.88 13.57 11.75
C SER A 250 -9.85 14.21 10.80
N LYS A 251 -10.08 15.45 10.35
CA LYS A 251 -9.13 16.21 9.53
C LYS A 251 -7.76 16.40 10.20
N TYR A 252 -7.76 16.66 11.51
CA TYR A 252 -6.50 16.85 12.25
C TYR A 252 -5.74 15.55 12.44
N VAL A 253 -6.46 14.45 12.59
CA VAL A 253 -5.87 13.10 12.67
C VAL A 253 -5.24 12.73 11.33
N ALA A 254 -5.92 13.03 10.20
CA ALA A 254 -5.38 12.83 8.86
C ALA A 254 -4.13 13.70 8.61
N ALA A 255 -4.20 15.00 8.90
CA ALA A 255 -3.08 15.93 8.72
C ALA A 255 -1.88 15.51 9.59
N PHE A 256 -2.10 15.13 10.85
CA PHE A 256 -1.05 14.60 11.72
C PHE A 256 -0.39 13.35 11.13
N GLY A 257 -1.15 12.42 10.55
CA GLY A 257 -0.62 11.25 9.89
C GLY A 257 0.18 11.57 8.62
N MET A 258 -0.21 12.61 7.88
CA MET A 258 0.57 13.12 6.73
C MET A 258 1.88 13.75 7.19
N LEU A 259 1.83 14.58 8.24
CA LEU A 259 3.01 15.21 8.84
C LEU A 259 4.02 14.17 9.33
N THR A 260 3.57 13.21 10.14
CA THR A 260 4.44 12.14 10.66
C THR A 260 5.01 11.27 9.55
N SER A 261 4.24 11.00 8.48
CA SER A 261 4.77 10.32 7.29
C SER A 261 5.89 11.13 6.62
N GLY A 262 5.72 12.45 6.49
CA GLY A 262 6.72 13.35 5.92
C GLY A 262 7.99 13.45 6.78
N LEU A 263 7.83 13.60 8.08
CA LEU A 263 8.95 13.58 9.03
C LEU A 263 9.70 12.24 8.99
N GLY A 264 8.97 11.11 8.89
CA GLY A 264 9.57 9.80 8.73
C GLY A 264 10.42 9.68 7.46
N ALA A 265 10.00 10.29 6.35
CA ALA A 265 10.81 10.33 5.13
C ALA A 265 12.06 11.21 5.30
N LEU A 266 11.94 12.38 5.94
CA LEU A 266 13.07 13.25 6.22
C LEU A 266 14.10 12.63 7.17
N LEU A 267 13.67 11.77 8.10
CA LEU A 267 14.58 11.06 9.00
C LEU A 267 15.49 10.07 8.28
N PHE A 268 15.22 9.70 7.02
CA PHE A 268 16.17 8.92 6.23
C PHE A 268 17.35 9.75 5.72
N VAL A 269 17.27 11.08 5.70
CA VAL A 269 18.39 11.95 5.25
C VAL A 269 19.62 11.83 6.15
N PRO A 270 19.52 11.99 7.49
CA PRO A 270 20.64 11.80 8.40
C PRO A 270 20.83 10.34 8.84
N ALA A 271 20.22 9.37 8.17
CA ALA A 271 20.23 7.98 8.61
C ALA A 271 21.57 7.31 8.34
N ASP A 272 22.45 7.34 9.33
CA ASP A 272 23.80 6.77 9.35
C ASP A 272 23.93 5.53 10.26
N SER A 273 22.90 5.23 11.03
CA SER A 273 22.91 4.17 12.03
C SER A 273 21.63 3.32 12.01
N THR A 274 21.71 2.12 12.57
CA THR A 274 20.55 1.24 12.76
C THR A 274 19.42 1.92 13.51
N LEU A 275 19.73 2.73 14.52
CA LEU A 275 18.72 3.42 15.33
C LEU A 275 17.99 4.50 14.53
N THR A 276 18.69 5.33 13.78
CA THR A 276 18.08 6.39 12.96
C THR A 276 17.18 5.81 11.87
N VAL A 277 17.61 4.73 11.21
CA VAL A 277 16.79 3.98 10.24
C VAL A 277 15.56 3.36 10.89
N LEU A 278 15.70 2.75 12.07
CA LEU A 278 14.58 2.19 12.83
C LEU A 278 13.53 3.25 13.16
N LEU A 279 13.97 4.43 13.64
CA LEU A 279 13.10 5.55 13.95
C LEU A 279 12.40 6.08 12.69
N ALA A 280 13.11 6.23 11.57
CA ALA A 280 12.53 6.65 10.30
C ALA A 280 11.40 5.72 9.83
N TYR A 281 11.62 4.40 9.91
CA TYR A 281 10.60 3.42 9.59
C TYR A 281 9.43 3.45 10.58
N ALA A 282 9.70 3.53 11.88
CA ALA A 282 8.67 3.55 12.91
C ALA A 282 7.76 4.78 12.76
N VAL A 283 8.34 5.97 12.60
CA VAL A 283 7.61 7.24 12.42
C VAL A 283 6.79 7.20 11.13
N SER A 284 7.36 6.72 10.01
CA SER A 284 6.62 6.57 8.75
C SER A 284 5.44 5.61 8.88
N GLY A 285 5.64 4.46 9.57
CA GLY A 285 4.59 3.47 9.81
C GLY A 285 3.48 3.99 10.70
N PHE A 286 3.85 4.72 11.75
CA PHE A 286 2.90 5.39 12.64
C PHE A 286 2.02 6.38 11.88
N GLY A 287 2.59 7.15 10.94
CA GLY A 287 1.85 8.08 10.09
C GLY A 287 0.84 7.41 9.17
N PHE A 288 1.02 6.13 8.83
CA PHE A 288 0.08 5.43 7.94
C PHE A 288 -1.30 5.23 8.58
N GLY A 289 -1.37 4.64 9.77
CA GLY A 289 -2.65 4.31 10.41
C GLY A 289 -3.42 5.57 10.83
N THR A 290 -2.72 6.60 11.33
CA THR A 290 -3.33 7.88 11.67
C THR A 290 -3.89 8.58 10.44
N PHE A 291 -3.13 8.62 9.35
CA PHE A 291 -3.58 9.20 8.08
C PHE A 291 -4.82 8.49 7.53
N ILE A 292 -4.75 7.16 7.35
CA ILE A 292 -5.81 6.43 6.63
C ILE A 292 -7.15 6.50 7.37
N ASN A 293 -7.12 6.36 8.71
CA ASN A 293 -8.33 6.44 9.51
C ASN A 293 -8.90 7.88 9.54
N GLY A 294 -8.03 8.88 9.71
CA GLY A 294 -8.45 10.28 9.69
C GLY A 294 -9.04 10.71 8.35
N ALA A 295 -8.39 10.35 7.23
CA ALA A 295 -8.89 10.69 5.89
C ALA A 295 -10.22 9.99 5.57
N THR A 296 -10.33 8.70 5.89
CA THR A 296 -11.57 7.93 5.73
C THR A 296 -12.68 8.51 6.61
N GLY A 297 -12.39 8.81 7.88
CA GLY A 297 -13.32 9.42 8.82
C GLY A 297 -13.84 10.76 8.30
N PHE A 298 -12.95 11.64 7.85
CA PHE A 298 -13.33 12.94 7.30
C PHE A 298 -14.27 12.82 6.08
N VAL A 299 -13.99 11.89 5.17
CA VAL A 299 -14.87 11.64 4.02
C VAL A 299 -16.24 11.15 4.48
N ILE A 300 -16.29 10.17 5.39
CA ILE A 300 -17.56 9.62 5.92
C ILE A 300 -18.42 10.69 6.61
N GLU A 301 -17.80 11.60 7.38
CA GLU A 301 -18.46 12.67 8.11
C GLU A 301 -19.06 13.75 7.19
N ASN A 302 -18.46 13.98 6.01
CA ASN A 302 -18.80 15.11 5.14
C ASN A 302 -19.54 14.73 3.85
N VAL A 303 -19.79 13.44 3.63
CA VAL A 303 -20.47 12.92 2.43
C VAL A 303 -21.82 12.30 2.82
N PRO A 304 -22.88 12.48 2.00
CA PRO A 304 -24.18 11.83 2.22
C PRO A 304 -24.05 10.31 2.34
N VAL A 305 -24.83 9.69 3.24
CA VAL A 305 -24.74 8.25 3.57
C VAL A 305 -24.83 7.37 2.32
N ASN A 306 -25.75 7.69 1.40
CA ASN A 306 -25.97 6.95 0.14
C ASN A 306 -24.86 7.12 -0.91
N ARG A 307 -23.88 8.00 -0.67
CA ARG A 307 -22.74 8.26 -1.58
C ARG A 307 -21.38 7.98 -0.95
N ARG A 308 -21.33 7.47 0.28
CA ARG A 308 -20.06 7.24 1.00
C ARG A 308 -19.11 6.30 0.26
N ALA A 309 -19.63 5.20 -0.28
CA ALA A 309 -18.80 4.25 -1.03
C ALA A 309 -18.15 4.89 -2.27
N GLU A 310 -18.90 5.73 -2.99
CA GLU A 310 -18.42 6.46 -4.17
C GLU A 310 -17.24 7.39 -3.82
N PHE A 311 -17.35 8.17 -2.74
CA PHE A 311 -16.32 9.13 -2.34
C PHE A 311 -15.13 8.46 -1.63
N LEU A 312 -15.31 7.34 -0.95
CA LEU A 312 -14.23 6.50 -0.44
C LEU A 312 -13.47 5.82 -1.60
N GLY A 313 -14.20 5.40 -2.63
CA GLY A 313 -13.60 4.93 -3.88
C GLY A 313 -12.74 6.00 -4.54
N LEU A 314 -13.23 7.25 -4.61
CA LEU A 314 -12.44 8.39 -5.10
C LEU A 314 -11.18 8.63 -4.26
N LEU A 315 -11.27 8.53 -2.92
CA LEU A 315 -10.10 8.64 -2.05
C LEU A 315 -9.05 7.57 -2.38
N THR A 316 -9.48 6.35 -2.60
CA THR A 316 -8.60 5.25 -2.98
C THR A 316 -7.96 5.49 -4.36
N SER A 317 -8.75 5.94 -5.35
CA SER A 317 -8.25 6.25 -6.70
C SER A 317 -7.20 7.35 -6.68
N VAL A 318 -7.46 8.44 -5.97
CA VAL A 318 -6.52 9.57 -5.82
C VAL A 318 -5.20 9.11 -5.18
N ARG A 319 -5.26 8.24 -4.18
CA ARG A 319 -4.07 7.63 -3.56
C ARG A 319 -3.32 6.73 -4.54
N SER A 320 -4.02 5.95 -5.34
CA SER A 320 -3.41 5.10 -6.37
C SER A 320 -2.64 5.92 -7.41
N PHE A 321 -3.19 7.07 -7.83
CA PHE A 321 -2.47 8.01 -8.68
C PHE A 321 -1.20 8.55 -8.01
N GLY A 322 -1.25 8.91 -6.72
CA GLY A 322 -0.05 9.30 -5.97
C GLY A 322 1.01 8.20 -5.97
N SER A 323 0.61 6.95 -5.73
CA SER A 323 1.52 5.79 -5.76
C SER A 323 2.12 5.52 -7.14
N LEU A 324 1.46 5.96 -8.21
CA LEU A 324 1.96 5.82 -9.58
C LEU A 324 3.05 6.86 -9.88
N PHE A 325 2.82 8.12 -9.53
CA PHE A 325 3.74 9.21 -9.86
C PHE A 325 4.92 9.33 -8.88
N GLY A 326 4.73 8.94 -7.63
CA GLY A 326 5.78 9.02 -6.60
C GLY A 326 7.07 8.29 -6.97
N PRO A 327 7.02 7.01 -7.34
CA PRO A 327 8.20 6.27 -7.77
C PRO A 327 8.88 6.84 -9.02
N LEU A 328 8.11 7.35 -10.00
CA LEU A 328 8.68 8.00 -11.18
C LEU A 328 9.52 9.22 -10.80
N LEU A 329 8.95 10.08 -9.96
CA LEU A 329 9.66 11.27 -9.48
C LEU A 329 10.88 10.88 -8.64
N ALA A 330 10.75 9.89 -7.76
CA ALA A 330 11.86 9.40 -6.95
C ALA A 330 12.99 8.80 -7.79
N GLY A 331 12.66 8.00 -8.81
CA GLY A 331 13.64 7.42 -9.72
C GLY A 331 14.42 8.47 -10.50
N TRP A 332 13.75 9.53 -10.93
CA TRP A 332 14.40 10.66 -11.59
C TRP A 332 15.28 11.46 -10.62
N LEU A 333 14.79 11.80 -9.42
CA LEU A 333 15.57 12.50 -8.41
C LEU A 333 16.78 11.71 -7.91
N ALA A 334 16.68 10.40 -7.84
CA ALA A 334 17.77 9.51 -7.41
C ALA A 334 18.97 9.51 -8.37
N THR A 335 18.78 9.95 -9.62
CA THR A 335 19.92 10.14 -10.55
C THR A 335 20.83 11.29 -10.12
N PHE A 336 20.34 12.19 -9.27
CA PHE A 336 21.12 13.30 -8.69
C PHE A 336 21.62 12.94 -7.28
N SER A 337 20.70 12.59 -6.36
CA SER A 337 21.06 12.11 -5.02
C SER A 337 19.87 11.51 -4.28
N PHE A 338 20.10 10.56 -3.37
CA PHE A 338 19.07 10.03 -2.47
C PHE A 338 18.59 11.07 -1.46
N THR A 339 19.46 11.95 -1.01
CA THR A 339 19.07 13.08 -0.14
C THR A 339 17.97 13.92 -0.78
N LEU A 340 18.11 14.24 -2.06
CA LEU A 340 17.10 14.99 -2.80
C LEU A 340 15.77 14.25 -2.88
N VAL A 341 15.80 12.91 -3.04
CA VAL A 341 14.58 12.08 -2.99
C VAL A 341 13.86 12.26 -1.66
N PHE A 342 14.53 12.01 -0.53
CA PHE A 342 13.88 12.03 0.78
C PHE A 342 13.42 13.43 1.19
N VAL A 343 14.21 14.46 0.91
CA VAL A 343 13.83 15.85 1.17
C VAL A 343 12.60 16.24 0.36
N THR A 344 12.59 15.95 -0.93
CA THR A 344 11.44 16.27 -1.80
C THR A 344 10.19 15.50 -1.38
N MET A 345 10.29 14.18 -1.19
CA MET A 345 9.16 13.34 -0.82
C MET A 345 8.61 13.71 0.57
N GLY A 346 9.49 13.97 1.54
CA GLY A 346 9.10 14.43 2.87
C GLY A 346 8.39 15.78 2.83
N SER A 347 8.95 16.74 2.10
CA SER A 347 8.38 18.10 1.94
C SER A 347 7.00 18.06 1.26
N ILE A 348 6.81 17.23 0.23
CA ILE A 348 5.51 17.05 -0.44
C ILE A 348 4.46 16.53 0.55
N MET A 349 4.81 15.57 1.42
CA MET A 349 3.89 15.04 2.43
C MET A 349 3.55 16.07 3.50
N ILE A 350 4.52 16.86 3.96
CA ILE A 350 4.30 17.96 4.91
C ILE A 350 3.42 19.03 4.28
N PHE A 351 3.66 19.39 3.02
CA PHE A 351 2.79 20.31 2.29
C PHE A 351 1.35 19.78 2.19
N GLY A 352 1.17 18.49 1.91
CA GLY A 352 -0.14 17.81 1.94
C GLY A 352 -0.83 17.90 3.31
N SER A 353 -0.05 17.77 4.40
CA SER A 353 -0.54 17.97 5.77
C SER A 353 -1.03 19.41 5.99
N ILE A 354 -0.24 20.40 5.59
CA ILE A 354 -0.60 21.82 5.71
C ILE A 354 -1.88 22.13 4.94
N VAL A 355 -1.98 21.68 3.68
CA VAL A 355 -3.19 21.83 2.86
C VAL A 355 -4.41 21.24 3.56
N THR A 356 -4.30 20.03 4.09
CA THR A 356 -5.40 19.37 4.81
C THR A 356 -5.76 20.10 6.09
N TRP A 357 -4.77 20.52 6.86
CA TRP A 357 -4.99 21.24 8.13
C TRP A 357 -5.70 22.57 7.94
N VAL A 358 -5.23 23.37 6.99
CA VAL A 358 -5.68 24.74 6.75
C VAL A 358 -7.01 24.77 6.03
N TYR A 359 -7.14 24.06 4.92
CA TYR A 359 -8.28 24.20 4.02
C TYR A 359 -9.47 23.29 4.35
N CYS A 360 -9.28 22.09 4.94
CA CYS A 360 -10.42 21.30 5.38
C CYS A 360 -11.17 22.04 6.49
N GLN A 361 -12.48 22.23 6.34
CA GLN A 361 -13.32 22.90 7.35
C GLN A 361 -13.82 21.89 8.39
N ARG A 362 -14.07 22.35 9.60
CA ARG A 362 -14.68 21.55 10.68
C ARG A 362 -16.11 21.13 10.37
#